data_9407cd920caad60004f8ff98bee79fc9
#
_entry.id   9407cd920caad60004f8ff98bee79fc9
#
_cell.length_a   1.000
_cell.length_b   1.000
_cell.length_c   1.000
_cell.angle_alpha   90.00
_cell.angle_beta   90.00
_cell.angle_gamma   90.00
#
_symmetry.space_group_name_H-M   'P 1'
#
loop_
_entity.id
_entity.type
_entity.pdbx_description
1 polymer ?
#
loop_
_entity_poly.entity_id
_entity_poly.type
_entity_poly.pdbx_seq_one_letter_code
_entity_poly.pdbx_strand_id
1 'polypeptide(L)'
;EGTTQDEMVKGIQSAVDRLDLAANERNMRCLLLRFFAIDEPAERYDTNIAYLDAVTEALENDGFNLGADYQDMGSIQGGSALRLLVGLGICAGFLLLMLELGFPRFGLLASIGGFALFVVLYLLKPILAMQLMALLSVIEFPILSCIRFLPPKENQRFLGAVKILVSMMAVSFIGAILMIGMLSDKVFMLKLSSFVGIKVAHIIPILVVPFVIYILRADKPLA
;
A
#
# COMPACT_ATOMS: atom_id res chain seq x y z
N GLU A 1 33.06 15.81 -33.46
CA GLU A 1 31.79 16.61 -33.56
C GLU A 1 30.60 15.70 -33.94
N GLY A 2 30.72 14.77 -34.89
CA GLY A 2 29.61 13.89 -35.24
C GLY A 2 29.16 12.91 -34.13
N THR A 3 30.08 12.41 -33.32
CA THR A 3 29.79 11.42 -32.25
C THR A 3 28.95 12.03 -31.13
N THR A 4 29.15 13.33 -30.82
CA THR A 4 28.44 14.01 -29.73
C THR A 4 26.99 14.34 -30.11
N GLN A 5 26.72 14.71 -31.38
CA GLN A 5 25.37 14.95 -31.86
C GLN A 5 24.54 13.66 -31.95
N ASP A 6 25.11 12.54 -32.43
CA ASP A 6 24.44 11.25 -32.48
C ASP A 6 24.09 10.71 -31.09
N GLU A 7 24.96 10.94 -30.11
CA GLU A 7 24.69 10.59 -28.71
C GLU A 7 23.56 11.43 -28.10
N MET A 8 23.50 12.72 -28.44
CA MET A 8 22.44 13.62 -27.99
C MET A 8 21.08 13.25 -28.58
N VAL A 9 21.02 12.97 -29.88
CA VAL A 9 19.79 12.53 -30.55
C VAL A 9 19.28 11.22 -29.94
N LYS A 10 20.16 10.24 -29.69
CA LYS A 10 19.81 9.00 -28.97
C LYS A 10 19.34 9.25 -27.55
N GLY A 11 19.94 10.22 -26.85
CA GLY A 11 19.53 10.64 -25.52
C GLY A 11 18.11 11.21 -25.49
N ILE A 12 17.79 12.08 -26.46
CA ILE A 12 16.45 12.66 -26.64
C ILE A 12 15.44 11.55 -26.93
N GLN A 13 15.69 10.70 -27.92
CA GLN A 13 14.79 9.59 -28.26
C GLN A 13 14.54 8.67 -27.05
N SER A 14 15.57 8.28 -26.32
CA SER A 14 15.42 7.48 -25.09
C SER A 14 14.63 8.19 -24.00
N ALA A 15 14.65 9.52 -23.94
CA ALA A 15 13.85 10.28 -22.99
C ALA A 15 12.38 10.34 -23.42
N VAL A 16 12.12 10.55 -24.72
CA VAL A 16 10.77 10.50 -25.31
C VAL A 16 10.14 9.13 -25.06
N ASP A 17 10.82 8.04 -25.43
CA ASP A 17 10.31 6.68 -25.26
C ASP A 17 9.96 6.37 -23.80
N ARG A 18 10.75 6.86 -22.82
CA ARG A 18 10.46 6.67 -21.39
C ARG A 18 9.23 7.43 -20.92
N LEU A 19 8.99 8.63 -21.43
CA LEU A 19 7.82 9.44 -21.09
C LEU A 19 6.56 8.85 -21.71
N ASP A 20 6.66 8.42 -22.95
CA ASP A 20 5.59 7.72 -23.66
C ASP A 20 5.19 6.43 -22.94
N LEU A 21 6.14 5.57 -22.62
CA LEU A 21 5.92 4.37 -21.81
C LEU A 21 5.30 4.69 -20.44
N ALA A 22 5.70 5.79 -19.81
CA ALA A 22 5.15 6.23 -18.54
C ALA A 22 3.68 6.65 -18.67
N ALA A 23 3.31 7.30 -19.74
CA ALA A 23 1.94 7.72 -20.01
C ALA A 23 1.05 6.51 -20.34
N ASN A 24 1.52 5.63 -21.25
CA ASN A 24 0.78 4.49 -21.76
C ASN A 24 0.66 3.34 -20.76
N GLU A 25 1.78 2.84 -20.25
CA GLU A 25 1.76 1.64 -19.41
C GLU A 25 1.52 1.95 -17.93
N ARG A 26 2.03 3.09 -17.44
CA ARG A 26 1.93 3.45 -16.02
C ARG A 26 0.79 4.41 -15.72
N ASN A 27 0.03 4.80 -16.72
CA ASN A 27 -1.10 5.74 -16.62
C ASN A 27 -0.71 7.07 -15.95
N MET A 28 0.52 7.55 -16.16
CA MET A 28 0.97 8.82 -15.61
C MET A 28 0.34 9.97 -16.42
N ARG A 29 -0.30 10.91 -15.72
CA ARG A 29 -1.00 12.05 -16.32
C ARG A 29 -0.32 13.39 -16.06
N CYS A 30 0.73 13.39 -15.26
CA CYS A 30 1.58 14.55 -15.01
C CYS A 30 3.04 14.14 -15.23
N LEU A 31 3.69 14.70 -16.21
CA LEU A 31 5.07 14.40 -16.59
C LEU A 31 5.96 15.59 -16.25
N LEU A 32 7.03 15.35 -15.51
CA LEU A 32 8.05 16.36 -15.24
C LEU A 32 9.17 16.23 -16.27
N LEU A 33 9.24 17.18 -17.17
CA LEU A 33 10.31 17.28 -18.15
C LEU A 33 11.55 17.95 -17.53
N ARG A 34 12.70 17.30 -17.69
CA ARG A 34 13.99 17.91 -17.39
C ARG A 34 14.67 18.28 -18.71
N PHE A 35 15.02 19.54 -18.84
CA PHE A 35 15.75 20.01 -19.99
C PHE A 35 17.20 19.54 -20.00
N PHE A 36 17.75 19.33 -21.16
CA PHE A 36 19.14 18.98 -21.36
C PHE A 36 20.02 20.19 -21.04
N ALA A 37 21.07 19.96 -20.24
CA ALA A 37 22.07 20.97 -19.92
C ALA A 37 23.12 20.97 -21.04
N ILE A 38 23.06 21.98 -21.90
CA ILE A 38 24.00 22.22 -23.01
C ILE A 38 24.70 23.52 -22.73
N ASP A 39 26.00 23.59 -22.95
CA ASP A 39 26.80 24.75 -22.57
C ASP A 39 26.51 25.95 -23.49
N GLU A 40 26.34 25.71 -24.80
CA GLU A 40 26.01 26.77 -25.76
C GLU A 40 24.55 27.20 -25.66
N PRO A 41 24.24 28.47 -25.35
CA PRO A 41 22.86 28.90 -25.06
C PRO A 41 21.90 28.77 -26.23
N ALA A 42 22.33 29.00 -27.47
CA ALA A 42 21.48 28.89 -28.67
C ALA A 42 21.12 27.43 -28.94
N GLU A 43 22.13 26.54 -28.91
CA GLU A 43 21.92 25.11 -29.12
C GLU A 43 21.06 24.50 -27.99
N ARG A 44 21.24 24.98 -26.76
CA ARG A 44 20.41 24.56 -25.61
C ARG A 44 18.95 24.86 -25.83
N TYR A 45 18.62 26.04 -26.34
CA TYR A 45 17.25 26.44 -26.59
C TYR A 45 16.63 25.55 -27.67
N ASP A 46 17.28 25.48 -28.85
CA ASP A 46 16.77 24.74 -29.99
C ASP A 46 16.60 23.27 -29.72
N THR A 47 17.58 22.64 -29.05
CA THR A 47 17.52 21.21 -28.65
C THR A 47 16.39 20.92 -27.65
N ASN A 48 16.18 21.78 -26.67
CA ASN A 48 15.11 21.57 -25.69
C ASN A 48 13.72 21.82 -26.25
N ILE A 49 13.57 22.74 -27.23
CA ILE A 49 12.33 22.90 -27.97
C ILE A 49 12.05 21.67 -28.82
N ALA A 50 13.04 21.20 -29.60
CA ALA A 50 12.88 19.96 -30.39
C ALA A 50 12.53 18.74 -29.53
N TYR A 51 13.12 18.65 -28.33
CA TYR A 51 12.76 17.60 -27.34
C TYR A 51 11.30 17.74 -26.87
N LEU A 52 10.86 18.96 -26.56
CA LEU A 52 9.48 19.23 -26.16
C LEU A 52 8.49 18.87 -27.27
N ASP A 53 8.79 19.27 -28.49
CA ASP A 53 7.96 18.94 -29.65
C ASP A 53 7.87 17.43 -29.89
N ALA A 54 9.00 16.73 -29.80
CA ALA A 54 9.03 15.27 -29.97
C ALA A 54 8.21 14.54 -28.89
N VAL A 55 8.27 15.00 -27.62
CA VAL A 55 7.43 14.44 -26.55
C VAL A 55 5.95 14.72 -26.79
N THR A 56 5.64 15.94 -27.21
CA THR A 56 4.26 16.35 -27.51
C THR A 56 3.68 15.51 -28.67
N GLU A 57 4.42 15.37 -29.74
CA GLU A 57 4.01 14.59 -30.91
C GLU A 57 3.81 13.09 -30.55
N ALA A 58 4.72 12.50 -29.80
CA ALA A 58 4.60 11.11 -29.38
C ALA A 58 3.31 10.88 -28.57
N LEU A 59 3.04 11.73 -27.57
CA LEU A 59 1.85 11.62 -26.74
C LEU A 59 0.54 11.90 -27.49
N GLU A 60 0.53 12.87 -28.40
CA GLU A 60 -0.64 13.16 -29.23
C GLU A 60 -0.94 12.02 -30.21
N ASN A 61 0.08 11.40 -30.79
CA ASN A 61 -0.06 10.23 -31.67
C ASN A 61 -0.68 9.03 -30.92
N ASP A 62 -0.42 8.91 -29.63
CA ASP A 62 -1.03 7.91 -28.76
C ASP A 62 -2.43 8.29 -28.25
N GLY A 63 -2.94 9.43 -28.70
CA GLY A 63 -4.29 9.88 -28.41
C GLY A 63 -4.44 10.63 -27.08
N PHE A 64 -3.35 11.07 -26.46
CA PHE A 64 -3.44 11.93 -25.29
C PHE A 64 -3.76 13.38 -25.67
N ASN A 65 -4.64 14.01 -24.90
CA ASN A 65 -4.96 15.42 -25.05
C ASN A 65 -4.10 16.24 -24.08
N LEU A 66 -3.13 16.97 -24.60
CA LEU A 66 -2.19 17.78 -23.83
C LEU A 66 -2.78 19.14 -23.49
N GLY A 67 -2.47 19.67 -22.32
CA GLY A 67 -2.91 21.01 -21.88
C GLY A 67 -4.38 21.09 -21.49
N ALA A 68 -5.06 19.95 -21.27
CA ALA A 68 -6.40 19.94 -20.71
C ALA A 68 -6.37 20.55 -19.29
N ASP A 69 -7.42 21.32 -18.96
CA ASP A 69 -7.57 21.90 -17.63
C ASP A 69 -7.43 20.81 -16.55
N TYR A 70 -6.48 21.04 -15.63
CA TYR A 70 -6.34 20.20 -14.47
C TYR A 70 -7.64 20.26 -13.64
N GLN A 71 -8.47 19.25 -13.79
CA GLN A 71 -9.59 19.06 -12.87
C GLN A 71 -9.01 18.43 -11.60
N ASP A 72 -9.04 19.18 -10.50
CA ASP A 72 -8.70 18.63 -9.19
C ASP A 72 -9.55 17.36 -9.01
N MET A 73 -8.88 16.21 -8.96
CA MET A 73 -9.56 15.00 -8.53
C MET A 73 -10.13 15.30 -7.16
N GLY A 74 -11.44 15.57 -7.13
CA GLY A 74 -12.15 15.86 -5.90
C GLY A 74 -11.67 14.87 -4.85
N SER A 75 -11.31 15.36 -3.69
CA SER A 75 -10.77 14.51 -2.65
C SER A 75 -11.73 13.33 -2.43
N ILE A 76 -11.30 12.11 -2.79
CA ILE A 76 -11.92 10.89 -2.29
C ILE A 76 -11.57 10.86 -0.79
N GLN A 77 -12.06 11.85 -0.09
CA GLN A 77 -11.97 11.90 1.37
C GLN A 77 -13.13 11.05 1.85
N GLY A 78 -12.85 9.78 2.09
CA GLY A 78 -13.61 9.08 3.10
C GLY A 78 -13.56 9.97 4.34
N GLY A 79 -14.70 10.59 4.72
CA GLY A 79 -14.72 11.59 5.79
C GLY A 79 -14.04 11.06 7.05
N SER A 80 -13.54 11.94 7.90
CA SER A 80 -12.86 11.58 9.16
C SER A 80 -13.66 10.54 9.97
N ALA A 81 -15.00 10.60 9.90
CA ALA A 81 -15.90 9.63 10.50
C ALA A 81 -15.67 8.19 9.97
N LEU A 82 -15.50 8.01 8.67
CA LEU A 82 -15.24 6.68 8.09
C LEU A 82 -13.89 6.12 8.56
N ARG A 83 -12.86 6.96 8.64
CA ARG A 83 -11.54 6.55 9.14
C ARG A 83 -11.58 6.17 10.62
N LEU A 84 -12.34 6.89 11.44
CA LEU A 84 -12.56 6.51 12.84
C LEU A 84 -13.30 5.18 12.96
N LEU A 85 -14.29 4.93 12.11
CA LEU A 85 -15.04 3.69 12.07
C LEU A 85 -14.17 2.50 11.64
N VAL A 86 -13.30 2.69 10.64
CA VAL A 86 -12.30 1.71 10.24
C VAL A 86 -11.31 1.43 11.38
N GLY A 87 -10.84 2.48 12.08
CA GLY A 87 -9.97 2.34 13.25
C GLY A 87 -10.62 1.56 14.39
N LEU A 88 -11.92 1.80 14.63
CA LEU A 88 -12.69 1.02 15.60
C LEU A 88 -12.75 -0.47 15.18
N GLY A 89 -12.96 -0.75 13.88
CA GLY A 89 -12.96 -2.10 13.34
C GLY A 89 -11.62 -2.83 13.57
N ILE A 90 -10.50 -2.13 13.40
CA ILE A 90 -9.16 -2.68 13.66
C ILE A 90 -9.00 -2.98 15.16
N CYS A 91 -9.35 -2.05 16.05
CA CYS A 91 -9.30 -2.30 17.49
C CYS A 91 -10.22 -3.44 17.93
N ALA A 92 -11.37 -3.63 17.28
CA ALA A 92 -12.24 -4.79 17.52
C ALA A 92 -11.59 -6.10 17.04
N GLY A 93 -10.86 -6.09 15.93
CA GLY A 93 -10.04 -7.22 15.46
C GLY A 93 -8.98 -7.62 16.51
N PHE A 94 -8.30 -6.63 17.08
CA PHE A 94 -7.33 -6.86 18.16
C PHE A 94 -7.99 -7.45 19.41
N LEU A 95 -9.16 -6.96 19.78
CA LEU A 95 -9.92 -7.55 20.90
C LEU A 95 -10.24 -9.03 20.62
N LEU A 96 -10.71 -9.37 19.44
CA LEU A 96 -11.00 -10.75 19.05
C LEU A 96 -9.73 -11.62 19.12
N LEU A 97 -8.59 -11.10 18.65
CA LEU A 97 -7.31 -11.80 18.77
C LEU A 97 -6.96 -12.09 20.22
N MET A 98 -7.11 -11.13 21.12
CA MET A 98 -6.81 -11.31 22.54
C MET A 98 -7.80 -12.26 23.25
N LEU A 99 -9.06 -12.28 22.80
CA LEU A 99 -10.06 -13.26 23.27
C LEU A 99 -9.66 -14.69 22.90
N GLU A 100 -9.23 -14.93 21.66
CA GLU A 100 -8.77 -16.28 21.23
C GLU A 100 -7.49 -16.71 21.95
N LEU A 101 -6.64 -15.76 22.36
CA LEU A 101 -5.43 -16.03 23.15
C LEU A 101 -5.71 -16.23 24.66
N GLY A 102 -6.96 -16.02 25.11
CA GLY A 102 -7.34 -16.18 26.51
C GLY A 102 -7.09 -14.97 27.41
N PHE A 103 -6.84 -13.79 26.84
CA PHE A 103 -6.58 -12.54 27.57
C PHE A 103 -7.72 -11.50 27.43
N PRO A 104 -8.98 -11.79 27.84
CA PRO A 104 -10.12 -10.92 27.56
C PRO A 104 -10.02 -9.54 28.22
N ARG A 105 -9.57 -9.46 29.46
CA ARG A 105 -9.45 -8.19 30.18
C ARG A 105 -8.38 -7.28 29.58
N PHE A 106 -7.23 -7.86 29.27
CA PHE A 106 -6.14 -7.13 28.60
C PHE A 106 -6.58 -6.67 27.22
N GLY A 107 -7.21 -7.55 26.43
CA GLY A 107 -7.73 -7.24 25.12
C GLY A 107 -8.70 -6.05 25.11
N LEU A 108 -9.65 -6.03 26.06
CA LEU A 108 -10.61 -4.94 26.20
C LEU A 108 -9.91 -3.61 26.54
N LEU A 109 -9.05 -3.60 27.56
CA LEU A 109 -8.34 -2.39 27.95
C LEU A 109 -7.41 -1.86 26.86
N ALA A 110 -6.66 -2.78 26.22
CA ALA A 110 -5.76 -2.42 25.12
C ALA A 110 -6.50 -1.92 23.88
N SER A 111 -7.66 -2.48 23.55
CA SER A 111 -8.48 -2.02 22.41
C SER A 111 -9.08 -0.63 22.68
N ILE A 112 -9.61 -0.37 23.88
CA ILE A 112 -10.13 0.94 24.25
C ILE A 112 -8.99 1.96 24.29
N GLY A 113 -7.88 1.65 24.96
CA GLY A 113 -6.70 2.52 25.03
C GLY A 113 -6.06 2.75 23.67
N GLY A 114 -5.97 1.72 22.83
CA GLY A 114 -5.46 1.79 21.47
C GLY A 114 -6.33 2.67 20.57
N PHE A 115 -7.66 2.55 20.69
CA PHE A 115 -8.57 3.42 19.96
C PHE A 115 -8.47 4.88 20.42
N ALA A 116 -8.40 5.13 21.73
CA ALA A 116 -8.21 6.49 22.27
C ALA A 116 -6.87 7.08 21.78
N LEU A 117 -5.78 6.30 21.82
CA LEU A 117 -4.47 6.69 21.30
C LEU A 117 -4.53 6.99 19.79
N PHE A 118 -5.23 6.15 19.03
CA PHE A 118 -5.45 6.39 17.61
C PHE A 118 -6.15 7.73 17.36
N VAL A 119 -7.22 8.03 18.08
CA VAL A 119 -7.94 9.32 17.94
C VAL A 119 -7.01 10.49 18.23
N VAL A 120 -6.25 10.44 19.31
CA VAL A 120 -5.28 11.48 19.66
C VAL A 120 -4.20 11.65 18.59
N LEU A 121 -3.59 10.53 18.15
CA LEU A 121 -2.59 10.57 17.07
C LEU A 121 -3.19 11.05 15.75
N TYR A 122 -4.41 10.69 15.45
CA TYR A 122 -5.09 11.11 14.22
C TYR A 122 -5.31 12.63 14.19
N LEU A 123 -5.58 13.24 15.33
CA LEU A 123 -5.70 14.71 15.45
C LEU A 123 -4.35 15.42 15.37
N LEU A 124 -3.27 14.82 15.91
CA LEU A 124 -1.93 15.44 15.94
C LEU A 124 -1.10 15.15 14.69
N LYS A 125 -1.10 13.91 14.22
CA LYS A 125 -0.28 13.40 13.11
C LYS A 125 -1.08 12.36 12.30
N PRO A 126 -2.05 12.80 11.46
CA PRO A 126 -2.98 11.89 10.79
C PRO A 126 -2.30 10.82 9.92
N ILE A 127 -1.25 11.18 9.18
CA ILE A 127 -0.51 10.23 8.33
C ILE A 127 0.10 9.09 9.15
N LEU A 128 0.76 9.42 10.26
CA LEU A 128 1.37 8.43 11.14
C LEU A 128 0.30 7.52 11.78
N ALA A 129 -0.81 8.10 12.24
CA ALA A 129 -1.90 7.35 12.84
C ALA A 129 -2.50 6.33 11.85
N MET A 130 -2.75 6.76 10.61
CA MET A 130 -3.25 5.87 9.55
C MET A 130 -2.26 4.75 9.21
N GLN A 131 -0.95 5.05 9.13
CA GLN A 131 0.09 4.06 8.88
C GLN A 131 0.18 3.01 9.99
N LEU A 132 0.13 3.42 11.26
CA LEU A 132 0.17 2.50 12.40
C LEU A 132 -1.05 1.59 12.46
N MET A 133 -2.25 2.13 12.22
CA MET A 133 -3.47 1.33 12.19
C MET A 133 -3.50 0.38 11.01
N ALA A 134 -3.05 0.80 9.83
CA ALA A 134 -2.92 -0.09 8.68
C ALA A 134 -1.92 -1.22 8.95
N LEU A 135 -0.79 -0.92 9.58
CA LEU A 135 0.20 -1.94 9.97
C LEU A 135 -0.39 -2.93 10.98
N LEU A 136 -1.10 -2.45 11.99
CA LEU A 136 -1.77 -3.30 12.97
C LEU A 136 -2.75 -4.26 12.30
N SER A 137 -3.60 -3.75 11.41
CA SER A 137 -4.57 -4.55 10.65
C SER A 137 -3.91 -5.69 9.87
N VAL A 138 -2.84 -5.40 9.13
CA VAL A 138 -2.13 -6.41 8.33
C VAL A 138 -1.47 -7.50 9.19
N ILE A 139 -1.10 -7.17 10.42
CA ILE A 139 -0.47 -8.13 11.35
C ILE A 139 -1.53 -8.97 12.07
N GLU A 140 -2.55 -8.35 12.64
CA GLU A 140 -3.49 -9.03 13.55
C GLU A 140 -4.44 -9.99 12.84
N PHE A 141 -4.98 -9.63 11.66
CA PHE A 141 -5.98 -10.48 11.00
C PHE A 141 -5.42 -11.80 10.47
N PRO A 142 -4.23 -11.88 9.84
CA PRO A 142 -3.61 -13.16 9.52
C PRO A 142 -3.31 -14.01 10.75
N ILE A 143 -2.84 -13.40 11.85
CA ILE A 143 -2.58 -14.12 13.10
C ILE A 143 -3.89 -14.65 13.68
N LEU A 144 -4.94 -13.82 13.76
CA LEU A 144 -6.27 -14.22 14.20
C LEU A 144 -6.82 -15.38 13.38
N SER A 145 -6.68 -15.32 12.05
CA SER A 145 -7.12 -16.39 11.15
C SER A 145 -6.42 -17.71 11.42
N CYS A 146 -5.10 -17.66 11.65
CA CYS A 146 -4.32 -18.85 11.98
C CYS A 146 -4.71 -19.44 13.33
N ILE A 147 -4.84 -18.63 14.38
CA ILE A 147 -5.22 -19.11 15.72
C ILE A 147 -6.61 -19.72 15.72
N ARG A 148 -7.54 -19.08 15.01
CA ARG A 148 -8.96 -19.52 14.95
C ARG A 148 -9.16 -20.83 14.20
N PHE A 149 -8.41 -21.06 13.12
CA PHE A 149 -8.65 -22.18 12.21
C PHE A 149 -7.58 -23.28 12.25
N LEU A 150 -6.41 -23.04 12.84
CA LEU A 150 -5.38 -24.04 13.10
C LEU A 150 -5.36 -24.37 14.60
N PRO A 151 -5.27 -25.64 15.03
CA PRO A 151 -4.96 -26.85 14.26
C PRO A 151 -6.21 -27.51 13.66
N PRO A 152 -6.07 -28.14 12.48
CA PRO A 152 -7.13 -28.95 11.93
C PRO A 152 -7.43 -30.17 12.82
N LYS A 153 -8.70 -30.58 12.86
CA LYS A 153 -9.09 -31.81 13.55
C LYS A 153 -8.47 -33.03 12.86
N GLU A 154 -8.04 -34.03 13.62
CA GLU A 154 -7.62 -35.32 13.09
C GLU A 154 -8.68 -35.89 12.12
N ASN A 155 -8.26 -36.46 10.97
CA ASN A 155 -9.14 -37.00 9.93
C ASN A 155 -9.92 -35.99 9.06
N GLN A 156 -9.37 -34.83 8.77
CA GLN A 156 -10.02 -33.93 7.82
C GLN A 156 -9.94 -34.47 6.37
N ARG A 157 -11.12 -34.59 5.75
CA ARG A 157 -11.21 -34.85 4.30
C ARG A 157 -10.68 -33.61 3.54
N PHE A 158 -10.20 -33.79 2.31
CA PHE A 158 -9.70 -32.71 1.44
C PHE A 158 -10.59 -31.47 1.41
N LEU A 159 -11.91 -31.66 1.29
CA LEU A 159 -12.90 -30.56 1.31
C LEU A 159 -12.88 -29.77 2.64
N GLY A 160 -12.59 -30.42 3.77
CA GLY A 160 -12.42 -29.77 5.06
C GLY A 160 -11.21 -28.85 5.09
N ALA A 161 -10.08 -29.31 4.53
CA ALA A 161 -8.87 -28.49 4.42
C ALA A 161 -9.08 -27.25 3.52
N VAL A 162 -9.77 -27.40 2.39
CA VAL A 162 -10.14 -26.29 1.50
C VAL A 162 -11.04 -25.28 2.22
N LYS A 163 -12.03 -25.76 2.99
CA LYS A 163 -12.91 -24.87 3.78
C LYS A 163 -12.13 -24.05 4.80
N ILE A 164 -11.18 -24.67 5.50
CA ILE A 164 -10.31 -23.96 6.44
C ILE A 164 -9.51 -22.89 5.72
N LEU A 165 -8.84 -23.25 4.62
CA LEU A 165 -8.06 -22.30 3.84
C LEU A 165 -8.89 -21.10 3.38
N VAL A 166 -10.08 -21.33 2.82
CA VAL A 166 -10.99 -20.26 2.38
C VAL A 166 -11.42 -19.38 3.56
N SER A 167 -11.70 -19.99 4.72
CA SER A 167 -12.06 -19.23 5.94
C SER A 167 -10.91 -18.36 6.44
N MET A 168 -9.68 -18.88 6.41
CA MET A 168 -8.48 -18.11 6.77
C MET A 168 -8.24 -16.95 5.80
N MET A 169 -8.39 -17.19 4.50
CA MET A 169 -8.32 -16.14 3.49
C MET A 169 -9.39 -15.05 3.68
N ALA A 170 -10.62 -15.45 3.99
CA ALA A 170 -11.73 -14.51 4.22
C ALA A 170 -11.45 -13.58 5.41
N VAL A 171 -10.96 -14.10 6.54
CA VAL A 171 -10.59 -13.28 7.71
C VAL A 171 -9.41 -12.36 7.39
N SER A 172 -8.37 -12.87 6.73
CA SER A 172 -7.22 -12.04 6.31
C SER A 172 -7.65 -10.94 5.32
N PHE A 173 -8.63 -11.23 4.45
CA PHE A 173 -9.16 -10.28 3.50
C PHE A 173 -9.93 -9.13 4.18
N ILE A 174 -10.60 -9.38 5.30
CA ILE A 174 -11.20 -8.31 6.13
C ILE A 174 -10.11 -7.34 6.57
N GLY A 175 -8.98 -7.85 7.07
CA GLY A 175 -7.82 -7.02 7.44
C GLY A 175 -7.29 -6.20 6.27
N ALA A 176 -7.21 -6.79 5.07
CA ALA A 176 -6.80 -6.07 3.87
C ALA A 176 -7.76 -4.93 3.50
N ILE A 177 -9.07 -5.14 3.59
CA ILE A 177 -10.09 -4.09 3.36
C ILE A 177 -9.92 -2.95 4.36
N LEU A 178 -9.74 -3.26 5.64
CA LEU A 178 -9.53 -2.24 6.68
C LEU A 178 -8.22 -1.46 6.46
N MET A 179 -7.15 -2.14 6.06
CA MET A 179 -5.88 -1.50 5.67
C MET A 179 -6.09 -0.55 4.48
N ILE A 180 -6.77 -0.99 3.43
CA ILE A 180 -7.09 -0.16 2.26
C ILE A 180 -7.90 1.05 2.70
N GLY A 181 -8.91 0.87 3.55
CA GLY A 181 -9.72 1.97 4.09
C GLY A 181 -8.91 3.02 4.86
N MET A 182 -7.85 2.60 5.58
CA MET A 182 -6.93 3.51 6.26
C MET A 182 -5.99 4.24 5.30
N LEU A 183 -5.49 3.57 4.27
CA LEU A 183 -4.51 4.12 3.33
C LEU A 183 -5.14 4.73 2.07
N SER A 184 -6.47 4.79 1.99
CA SER A 184 -7.20 5.44 0.88
C SER A 184 -7.14 6.96 1.00
N ASP A 185 -5.95 7.51 0.89
CA ASP A 185 -5.70 8.95 0.83
C ASP A 185 -4.78 9.27 -0.34
N LYS A 186 -4.99 10.41 -0.99
CA LYS A 186 -4.18 10.87 -2.13
C LYS A 186 -2.67 10.91 -1.82
N VAL A 187 -2.31 11.18 -0.57
CA VAL A 187 -0.91 11.20 -0.11
C VAL A 187 -0.23 9.85 -0.27
N PHE A 188 -0.95 8.76 -0.02
CA PHE A 188 -0.42 7.39 -0.20
C PHE A 188 -0.54 6.92 -1.64
N MET A 189 -1.64 7.25 -2.32
CA MET A 189 -1.88 6.86 -3.73
C MET A 189 -0.85 7.48 -4.69
N LEU A 190 -0.46 8.74 -4.46
CA LEU A 190 0.53 9.45 -5.25
C LEU A 190 1.98 9.15 -4.82
N LYS A 191 2.21 8.19 -3.91
CA LYS A 191 3.51 7.88 -3.31
C LYS A 191 4.23 9.09 -2.69
N LEU A 192 3.51 10.11 -2.30
CA LEU A 192 4.06 11.28 -1.60
C LEU A 192 4.56 10.89 -0.20
N SER A 193 3.97 9.84 0.37
CA SER A 193 4.45 9.22 1.60
C SER A 193 4.59 7.71 1.39
N SER A 194 5.80 7.18 1.55
CA SER A 194 6.02 5.73 1.48
C SER A 194 5.59 5.06 2.78
N PHE A 195 4.93 3.90 2.67
CA PHE A 195 4.62 3.08 3.84
C PHE A 195 5.88 2.37 4.33
N VAL A 196 6.49 2.91 5.37
CA VAL A 196 7.75 2.40 5.94
C VAL A 196 7.59 1.00 6.55
N GLY A 197 6.38 0.61 6.90
CA GLY A 197 6.06 -0.65 7.59
C GLY A 197 5.94 -1.90 6.70
N ILE A 198 6.13 -1.82 5.36
CA ILE A 198 5.90 -2.96 4.46
C ILE A 198 6.74 -4.18 4.84
N LYS A 199 8.02 -4.02 5.12
CA LYS A 199 8.91 -5.12 5.53
C LYS A 199 8.46 -5.75 6.85
N VAL A 200 8.07 -4.91 7.80
CA VAL A 200 7.59 -5.32 9.13
C VAL A 200 6.26 -6.08 9.01
N ALA A 201 5.35 -5.60 8.17
CA ALA A 201 4.06 -6.24 7.90
C ALA A 201 4.19 -7.66 7.33
N HIS A 202 5.22 -7.94 6.55
CA HIS A 202 5.48 -9.28 6.01
C HIS A 202 6.19 -10.19 7.02
N ILE A 203 7.18 -9.67 7.74
CA ILE A 203 8.03 -10.47 8.62
C ILE A 203 7.30 -10.89 9.90
N ILE A 204 6.56 -9.97 10.55
CA ILE A 204 5.92 -10.25 11.85
C ILE A 204 4.94 -11.42 11.79
N PRO A 205 3.98 -11.52 10.85
CA PRO A 205 3.08 -12.67 10.80
C PRO A 205 3.82 -13.99 10.59
N ILE A 206 4.86 -14.00 9.74
CA ILE A 206 5.67 -15.20 9.47
C ILE A 206 6.39 -15.69 10.72
N LEU A 207 6.85 -14.79 11.59
CA LEU A 207 7.53 -15.16 12.83
C LEU A 207 6.55 -15.50 13.96
N VAL A 208 5.48 -14.72 14.10
CA VAL A 208 4.54 -14.84 15.23
C VAL A 208 3.65 -16.07 15.08
N VAL A 209 3.17 -16.39 13.87
CA VAL A 209 2.26 -17.52 13.65
C VAL A 209 2.88 -18.87 14.06
N PRO A 210 4.09 -19.25 13.63
CA PRO A 210 4.72 -20.50 14.09
C PRO A 210 4.94 -20.52 15.60
N PHE A 211 5.35 -19.39 16.20
CA PHE A 211 5.59 -19.27 17.62
C PHE A 211 4.31 -19.46 18.43
N VAL A 212 3.22 -18.83 18.03
CA VAL A 212 1.90 -19.00 18.67
C VAL A 212 1.40 -20.44 18.53
N ILE A 213 1.52 -21.03 17.33
CA ILE A 213 1.14 -22.43 17.10
C ILE A 213 1.98 -23.36 17.97
N TYR A 214 3.28 -23.10 18.11
CA TYR A 214 4.16 -23.88 18.98
C TYR A 214 3.70 -23.83 20.45
N ILE A 215 3.41 -22.64 20.99
CA ILE A 215 2.91 -22.48 22.36
C ILE A 215 1.56 -23.19 22.54
N LEU A 216 0.60 -23.01 21.63
CA LEU A 216 -0.71 -23.64 21.70
C LEU A 216 -0.66 -25.17 21.58
N ARG A 217 0.42 -25.72 20.99
CA ARG A 217 0.65 -27.15 20.87
C ARG A 217 1.54 -27.73 21.97
N ALA A 218 2.33 -26.90 22.66
CA ALA A 218 3.23 -27.36 23.73
C ALA A 218 2.50 -28.12 24.87
N ASP A 219 1.21 -27.81 25.06
CA ASP A 219 0.36 -28.47 26.05
C ASP A 219 -0.25 -29.81 25.56
N LYS A 220 0.01 -30.20 24.30
CA LYS A 220 -0.42 -31.51 23.76
C LYS A 220 0.81 -32.23 23.25
N PRO A 221 1.30 -33.29 23.92
CA PRO A 221 2.39 -34.10 23.42
C PRO A 221 2.01 -34.64 22.04
N LEU A 222 2.96 -34.54 21.10
CA LEU A 222 2.86 -35.16 19.77
C LEU A 222 2.68 -36.67 20.01
N ALA A 223 1.47 -37.17 19.74
CA ALA A 223 1.20 -38.60 19.68
C ALA A 223 1.54 -39.13 18.29
#